data_4b4a2289429cac6a912d49db3bb8ce9f
#
_entry.id   4b4a2289429cac6a912d49db3bb8ce9f
#
_cell.length_a   1.000
_cell.length_b   1.000
_cell.length_c   1.000
_cell.angle_alpha   90.00
_cell.angle_beta   90.00
_cell.angle_gamma   90.00
#
_symmetry.space_group_name_H-M   'P 1'
#
loop_
_entity.id
_entity.type
_entity.pdbx_description
1 polymer ?
#
loop_
_entity_poly.entity_id
_entity_poly.type
_entity_poly.pdbx_seq_one_letter_code
_entity_poly.pdbx_strand_id
1 'polypeptide(L)'
;REDNLKRLGLAAERLACDATTLETEPFDAILLDAPCSATGTLRRHPDVAWIKQESDVFKLAQLQSRLLDQSIRLLKPEGRLVYCTCSLEPEEGEMQIENALKRHPALRRDPIRREEMGGLSAALTPLGEARILPFMAFEGESALSGVDGFFIARLGLRK
;
A
#
# COMPACT_ATOMS: atom_id res chain seq x y z
N ARG A 1 16.80 9.57 4.31
CA ARG A 1 16.21 8.46 5.14
C ARG A 1 17.12 8.13 6.34
N GLU A 2 18.44 8.21 6.21
CA GLU A 2 19.37 8.01 7.34
C GLU A 2 19.15 9.02 8.47
N ASP A 3 18.97 10.27 8.11
CA ASP A 3 18.72 11.34 9.08
C ASP A 3 17.42 11.12 9.87
N ASN A 4 16.41 10.51 9.24
CA ASN A 4 15.16 10.16 9.93
C ASN A 4 15.37 9.05 10.96
N LEU A 5 16.16 8.01 10.63
CA LEU A 5 16.49 6.95 11.59
C LEU A 5 17.28 7.52 12.77
N LYS A 6 18.29 8.35 12.50
CA LYS A 6 19.06 9.04 13.55
C LYS A 6 18.18 9.92 14.44
N ARG A 7 17.32 10.75 13.83
CA ARG A 7 16.40 11.63 14.55
C ARG A 7 15.42 10.87 15.45
N LEU A 8 15.00 9.67 15.04
CA LEU A 8 14.07 8.84 15.79
C LEU A 8 14.77 7.86 16.76
N GLY A 9 16.10 7.82 16.77
CA GLY A 9 16.86 6.86 17.58
C GLY A 9 16.64 5.40 17.16
N LEU A 10 16.31 5.17 15.88
CA LEU A 10 16.02 3.85 15.33
C LEU A 10 17.21 3.32 14.54
N ALA A 11 17.42 2.01 14.61
CA ALA A 11 18.36 1.27 13.78
C ALA A 11 17.61 0.39 12.78
N ALA A 12 18.04 0.41 11.51
CA ALA A 12 17.54 -0.48 10.48
C ALA A 12 18.64 -0.80 9.48
N GLU A 13 18.67 -2.03 9.00
CA GLU A 13 19.47 -2.39 7.84
C GLU A 13 18.89 -1.71 6.60
N ARG A 14 19.79 -1.19 5.73
CA ARG A 14 19.40 -0.47 4.52
C ARG A 14 20.05 -1.11 3.32
N LEU A 15 19.24 -1.54 2.38
CA LEU A 15 19.68 -2.11 1.14
C LEU A 15 19.19 -1.23 -0.03
N ALA A 16 20.13 -0.69 -0.81
CA ALA A 16 19.82 0.08 -2.01
C ALA A 16 19.96 -0.84 -3.22
N CYS A 17 18.84 -1.43 -3.65
CA CYS A 17 18.79 -2.35 -4.78
C CYS A 17 17.44 -2.25 -5.52
N ASP A 18 17.33 -2.91 -6.67
CA ASP A 18 16.05 -3.12 -7.32
C ASP A 18 15.25 -4.19 -6.53
N ALA A 19 14.19 -3.74 -5.87
CA ALA A 19 13.36 -4.63 -5.06
C ALA A 19 12.61 -5.69 -5.89
N THR A 20 12.47 -5.53 -7.21
CA THR A 20 11.85 -6.54 -8.09
C THR A 20 12.72 -7.77 -8.30
N THR A 21 14.01 -7.66 -8.00
CA THR A 21 15.00 -8.74 -8.16
C THR A 21 15.76 -9.06 -6.87
N LEU A 22 15.27 -8.55 -5.73
CA LEU A 22 15.89 -8.79 -4.42
C LEU A 22 15.93 -10.29 -4.10
N GLU A 23 17.12 -10.80 -3.83
CA GLU A 23 17.34 -12.15 -3.32
C GLU A 23 17.80 -12.09 -1.87
N THR A 24 17.02 -12.69 -0.98
CA THR A 24 17.28 -12.74 0.46
C THR A 24 16.46 -13.85 1.09
N GLU A 25 16.73 -14.13 2.36
CA GLU A 25 15.87 -15.01 3.17
C GLU A 25 14.45 -14.43 3.30
N PRO A 26 13.43 -15.29 3.30
CA PRO A 26 12.05 -14.86 3.44
C PRO A 26 11.76 -14.13 4.76
N PHE A 27 10.81 -13.20 4.72
CA PHE A 27 10.40 -12.36 5.83
C PHE A 27 9.11 -12.85 6.51
N ASP A 28 9.01 -12.61 7.82
CA ASP A 28 7.77 -12.83 8.58
C ASP A 28 6.70 -11.79 8.26
N ALA A 29 7.13 -10.56 7.93
CA ALA A 29 6.24 -9.48 7.54
C ALA A 29 6.91 -8.57 6.50
N ILE A 30 6.13 -8.10 5.54
CA ILE A 30 6.56 -7.14 4.50
C ILE A 30 5.58 -5.99 4.46
N LEU A 31 6.10 -4.76 4.46
CA LEU A 31 5.35 -3.55 4.11
C LEU A 31 5.83 -3.07 2.75
N LEU A 32 4.97 -3.15 1.75
CA LEU A 32 5.20 -2.63 0.41
C LEU A 32 4.47 -1.30 0.25
N ASP A 33 5.17 -0.20 0.54
CA ASP A 33 4.75 1.16 0.19
C ASP A 33 5.15 1.39 -1.27
N ALA A 34 4.22 1.07 -2.18
CA ALA A 34 4.54 0.94 -3.59
C ALA A 34 4.63 2.31 -4.29
N PRO A 35 5.62 2.50 -5.20
CA PRO A 35 5.67 3.70 -6.03
C PRO A 35 4.39 3.83 -6.84
N CYS A 36 3.72 4.99 -6.78
CA CYS A 36 2.41 5.20 -7.40
C CYS A 36 2.28 6.60 -8.01
N SER A 37 1.15 6.87 -8.67
CA SER A 37 0.83 8.17 -9.25
C SER A 37 0.67 9.28 -8.21
N ALA A 38 0.44 8.94 -6.94
CA ALA A 38 0.23 9.84 -5.81
C ALA A 38 -1.03 10.75 -5.94
N THR A 39 -2.03 10.34 -6.72
CA THR A 39 -3.27 11.12 -6.92
C THR A 39 -4.06 11.35 -5.62
N GLY A 40 -3.85 10.54 -4.60
CA GLY A 40 -4.42 10.74 -3.26
C GLY A 40 -3.86 11.94 -2.51
N THR A 41 -2.73 12.52 -2.95
CA THR A 41 -2.05 13.64 -2.29
C THR A 41 -2.38 15.00 -2.91
N LEU A 42 -3.31 15.07 -3.86
CA LEU A 42 -3.66 16.28 -4.63
C LEU A 42 -4.01 17.47 -3.73
N ARG A 43 -4.56 17.23 -2.55
CA ARG A 43 -4.86 18.28 -1.57
C ARG A 43 -3.60 19.04 -1.13
N ARG A 44 -2.47 18.35 -0.99
CA ARG A 44 -1.17 18.92 -0.58
C ARG A 44 -0.25 19.20 -1.76
N HIS A 45 -0.43 18.48 -2.85
CA HIS A 45 0.38 18.51 -4.05
C HIS A 45 -0.50 18.66 -5.30
N PRO A 46 -1.15 19.84 -5.50
CA PRO A 46 -2.08 20.05 -6.63
C PRO A 46 -1.40 19.96 -8.00
N ASP A 47 -0.07 20.12 -8.06
CA ASP A 47 0.74 19.94 -9.26
C ASP A 47 0.69 18.52 -9.83
N VAL A 48 0.43 17.52 -9.01
CA VAL A 48 0.28 16.10 -9.43
C VAL A 48 -0.77 15.97 -10.54
N ALA A 49 -1.88 16.71 -10.47
CA ALA A 49 -2.94 16.69 -11.49
C ALA A 49 -2.45 17.14 -12.89
N TRP A 50 -1.39 17.94 -12.94
CA TRP A 50 -0.86 18.51 -14.19
C TRP A 50 0.31 17.75 -14.76
N ILE A 51 1.09 17.08 -13.90
CA ILE A 51 2.32 16.38 -14.30
C ILE A 51 2.11 14.88 -14.53
N LYS A 52 1.03 14.29 -14.00
CA LYS A 52 0.71 12.88 -14.19
C LYS A 52 -0.22 12.66 -15.36
N GLN A 53 0.04 11.61 -16.13
CA GLN A 53 -0.76 11.17 -17.26
C GLN A 53 -1.24 9.73 -17.04
N GLU A 54 -2.29 9.33 -17.73
CA GLU A 54 -2.82 7.97 -17.70
C GLU A 54 -1.74 6.91 -18.01
N SER A 55 -0.86 7.21 -18.95
CA SER A 55 0.28 6.34 -19.28
C SER A 55 1.24 6.11 -18.12
N ASP A 56 1.35 7.05 -17.18
CA ASP A 56 2.20 6.91 -15.99
C ASP A 56 1.54 5.98 -14.97
N VAL A 57 0.22 6.06 -14.80
CA VAL A 57 -0.55 5.12 -13.97
C VAL A 57 -0.33 3.69 -14.47
N PHE A 58 -0.43 3.46 -15.77
CA PHE A 58 -0.20 2.15 -16.39
C PHE A 58 1.20 1.60 -16.13
N LYS A 59 2.25 2.41 -16.32
CA LYS A 59 3.64 2.00 -16.08
C LYS A 59 3.88 1.69 -14.60
N LEU A 60 3.32 2.50 -13.71
CA LEU A 60 3.45 2.30 -12.26
C LEU A 60 2.69 1.06 -11.81
N ALA A 61 1.48 0.82 -12.33
CA ALA A 61 0.72 -0.39 -12.06
C ALA A 61 1.47 -1.67 -12.48
N GLN A 62 2.18 -1.65 -13.60
CA GLN A 62 3.04 -2.77 -14.02
C GLN A 62 4.23 -2.98 -13.08
N LEU A 63 4.86 -1.90 -12.60
CA LEU A 63 5.93 -1.98 -11.62
C LEU A 63 5.42 -2.52 -10.28
N GLN A 64 4.28 -2.02 -9.82
CA GLN A 64 3.62 -2.47 -8.59
C GLN A 64 3.30 -3.96 -8.65
N SER A 65 2.80 -4.45 -9.79
CA SER A 65 2.54 -5.89 -10.00
C SER A 65 3.80 -6.73 -9.79
N ARG A 66 4.94 -6.32 -10.36
CA ARG A 66 6.23 -7.03 -10.19
C ARG A 66 6.74 -6.97 -8.75
N LEU A 67 6.63 -5.81 -8.09
CA LEU A 67 7.01 -5.63 -6.68
C LEU A 67 6.15 -6.51 -5.77
N LEU A 68 4.85 -6.59 -6.05
CA LEU A 68 3.91 -7.40 -5.30
C LEU A 68 4.21 -8.90 -5.48
N ASP A 69 4.46 -9.36 -6.71
CA ASP A 69 4.84 -10.75 -6.98
C ASP A 69 6.15 -11.12 -6.27
N GLN A 70 7.15 -10.22 -6.26
CA GLN A 70 8.40 -10.40 -5.53
C GLN A 70 8.19 -10.44 -4.01
N SER A 71 7.36 -9.55 -3.48
CA SER A 71 7.03 -9.54 -2.05
C SER A 71 6.34 -10.83 -1.62
N ILE A 72 5.44 -11.36 -2.44
CA ILE A 72 4.77 -12.65 -2.17
C ILE A 72 5.78 -13.80 -2.16
N ARG A 73 6.75 -13.80 -3.08
CA ARG A 73 7.82 -14.81 -3.14
C ARG A 73 8.72 -14.78 -1.91
N LEU A 74 8.96 -13.60 -1.35
CA LEU A 74 9.80 -13.41 -0.16
C LEU A 74 9.03 -13.49 1.16
N LEU A 75 7.74 -13.83 1.13
CA LEU A 75 6.94 -13.97 2.33
C LEU A 75 7.02 -15.42 2.85
N LYS A 76 7.33 -15.59 4.14
CA LYS A 76 7.28 -16.90 4.80
C LYS A 76 5.85 -17.45 4.81
N PRO A 77 5.68 -18.78 4.92
CA PRO A 77 4.39 -19.36 5.28
C PRO A 77 3.84 -18.67 6.55
N GLU A 78 2.55 -18.33 6.56
CA GLU A 78 1.89 -17.56 7.64
C GLU A 78 2.39 -16.12 7.82
N GLY A 79 3.34 -15.67 6.98
CA GLY A 79 3.79 -14.28 6.94
C GLY A 79 2.68 -13.32 6.51
N ARG A 80 2.88 -12.04 6.81
CA ARG A 80 1.92 -10.98 6.52
C ARG A 80 2.52 -9.96 5.56
N LEU A 81 1.81 -9.67 4.48
CA LEU A 81 2.15 -8.62 3.53
C LEU A 81 1.12 -7.49 3.63
N VAL A 82 1.58 -6.28 3.84
CA VAL A 82 0.77 -5.07 3.72
C VAL A 82 1.21 -4.34 2.45
N TYR A 83 0.27 -4.20 1.52
CA TYR A 83 0.42 -3.40 0.32
C TYR A 83 -0.27 -2.06 0.51
N CYS A 84 0.38 -0.96 0.16
CA CYS A 84 -0.26 0.35 0.22
C CYS A 84 0.22 1.29 -0.88
N THR A 85 -0.65 2.25 -1.23
CA THR A 85 -0.36 3.35 -2.16
C THR A 85 -1.10 4.62 -1.75
N CYS A 86 -0.49 5.78 -2.00
CA CYS A 86 -1.17 7.07 -1.89
C CYS A 86 -1.86 7.46 -3.22
N SER A 87 -2.46 6.50 -3.90
CA SER A 87 -3.20 6.67 -5.15
C SER A 87 -4.70 6.48 -4.96
N LEU A 88 -5.50 7.22 -5.71
CA LEU A 88 -6.94 7.03 -5.84
C LEU A 88 -7.30 6.10 -7.00
N GLU A 89 -6.34 5.77 -7.86
CA GLU A 89 -6.57 4.96 -9.07
C GLU A 89 -6.79 3.49 -8.70
N PRO A 90 -7.90 2.87 -9.15
CA PRO A 90 -8.17 1.45 -8.90
C PRO A 90 -7.09 0.52 -9.43
N GLU A 91 -6.43 0.91 -10.53
CA GLU A 91 -5.32 0.19 -11.18
C GLU A 91 -4.11 0.05 -10.25
N GLU A 92 -3.93 0.98 -9.33
CA GLU A 92 -2.85 1.02 -8.35
C GLU A 92 -3.29 0.54 -6.96
N GLY A 93 -4.54 0.20 -6.79
CA GLY A 93 -5.16 -0.28 -5.55
C GLY A 93 -5.81 -1.65 -5.72
N GLU A 94 -7.14 -1.65 -5.76
CA GLU A 94 -7.99 -2.85 -5.74
C GLU A 94 -7.63 -3.84 -6.85
N MET A 95 -7.37 -3.35 -8.06
CA MET A 95 -7.05 -4.20 -9.21
C MET A 95 -5.70 -4.91 -9.03
N GLN A 96 -4.73 -4.32 -8.32
CA GLN A 96 -3.47 -5.00 -7.98
C GLN A 96 -3.73 -6.23 -7.12
N ILE A 97 -4.58 -6.08 -6.09
CA ILE A 97 -4.90 -7.17 -5.17
C ILE A 97 -5.68 -8.27 -5.87
N GLU A 98 -6.70 -7.92 -6.65
CA GLU A 98 -7.48 -8.89 -7.42
C GLU A 98 -6.61 -9.69 -8.39
N ASN A 99 -5.73 -9.02 -9.10
CA ASN A 99 -4.82 -9.66 -10.06
C ASN A 99 -3.77 -10.52 -9.35
N ALA A 100 -3.23 -10.09 -8.21
CA ALA A 100 -2.30 -10.89 -7.42
C ALA A 100 -2.97 -12.18 -6.90
N LEU A 101 -4.19 -12.10 -6.39
CA LEU A 101 -4.95 -13.26 -5.93
C LEU A 101 -5.23 -14.28 -7.05
N LYS A 102 -5.44 -13.80 -8.29
CA LYS A 102 -5.59 -14.67 -9.47
C LYS A 102 -4.29 -15.36 -9.85
N ARG A 103 -3.15 -14.65 -9.77
CA ARG A 103 -1.83 -15.21 -10.12
C ARG A 103 -1.25 -16.13 -9.04
N HIS A 104 -1.61 -15.91 -7.78
CA HIS A 104 -1.08 -16.63 -6.62
C HIS A 104 -2.19 -17.32 -5.84
N PRO A 105 -2.56 -18.56 -6.18
CA PRO A 105 -3.70 -19.27 -5.53
C PRO A 105 -3.55 -19.51 -4.02
N ALA A 106 -2.31 -19.51 -3.52
CA ALA A 106 -2.04 -19.60 -2.07
C ALA A 106 -2.23 -18.26 -1.34
N LEU A 107 -2.30 -17.15 -2.06
CA LEU A 107 -2.52 -15.84 -1.47
C LEU A 107 -3.97 -15.69 -1.02
N ARG A 108 -4.18 -15.00 0.08
CA ARG A 108 -5.52 -14.65 0.60
C ARG A 108 -5.52 -13.24 1.17
N ARG A 109 -6.68 -12.60 1.16
CA ARG A 109 -6.88 -11.40 1.99
C ARG A 109 -6.83 -11.77 3.47
N ASP A 110 -6.21 -10.91 4.25
CA ASP A 110 -6.25 -10.90 5.71
C ASP A 110 -6.99 -9.61 6.12
N PRO A 111 -8.32 -9.64 6.34
CA PRO A 111 -9.12 -8.44 6.48
C PRO A 111 -8.63 -7.53 7.60
N ILE A 112 -8.55 -6.23 7.31
CA ILE A 112 -8.31 -5.20 8.31
C ILE A 112 -9.58 -5.06 9.15
N ARG A 113 -9.42 -5.01 10.47
CA ARG A 113 -10.53 -4.90 11.41
C ARG A 113 -10.82 -3.44 11.75
N ARG A 114 -12.04 -3.16 12.13
CA ARG A 114 -12.49 -1.81 12.49
C ARG A 114 -11.61 -1.15 13.55
N GLU A 115 -11.22 -1.91 14.57
CA GLU A 115 -10.40 -1.46 15.70
C GLU A 115 -8.98 -1.05 15.28
N GLU A 116 -8.52 -1.55 14.14
CA GLU A 116 -7.19 -1.25 13.61
C GLU A 116 -7.16 0.07 12.82
N MET A 117 -8.33 0.67 12.53
CA MET A 117 -8.45 1.86 11.66
C MET A 117 -8.23 3.20 12.38
N GLY A 118 -8.05 3.20 13.72
CA GLY A 118 -7.74 4.42 14.46
C GLY A 118 -8.74 5.57 14.27
N GLY A 119 -10.04 5.26 14.13
CA GLY A 119 -11.10 6.25 13.90
C GLY A 119 -11.46 6.52 12.43
N LEU A 120 -10.85 5.82 11.47
CA LEU A 120 -11.21 5.91 10.03
C LEU A 120 -11.99 4.66 9.56
N SER A 121 -12.83 4.09 10.41
CA SER A 121 -13.56 2.86 10.11
C SER A 121 -14.47 2.96 8.87
N ALA A 122 -14.90 4.15 8.49
CA ALA A 122 -15.66 4.41 7.27
C ALA A 122 -14.87 4.12 5.97
N ALA A 123 -13.54 4.01 6.07
CA ALA A 123 -12.69 3.68 4.94
C ALA A 123 -12.61 2.16 4.65
N LEU A 124 -13.14 1.30 5.53
CA LEU A 124 -13.13 -0.14 5.31
C LEU A 124 -14.06 -0.54 4.18
N THR A 125 -13.52 -1.30 3.24
CA THR A 125 -14.29 -1.93 2.17
C THR A 125 -14.92 -3.25 2.65
N PRO A 126 -15.96 -3.74 1.97
CA PRO A 126 -16.52 -5.07 2.27
C PRO A 126 -15.52 -6.23 2.13
N LEU A 127 -14.41 -6.02 1.43
CA LEU A 127 -13.35 -7.02 1.24
C LEU A 127 -12.28 -6.97 2.35
N GLY A 128 -12.43 -6.06 3.32
CA GLY A 128 -11.48 -5.88 4.43
C GLY A 128 -10.21 -5.15 4.03
N GLU A 129 -10.25 -4.38 2.97
CA GLU A 129 -9.22 -3.41 2.57
C GLU A 129 -9.61 -2.03 3.10
N ALA A 130 -8.67 -1.08 3.15
CA ALA A 130 -8.99 0.31 3.45
C ALA A 130 -8.81 1.19 2.22
N ARG A 131 -9.88 1.91 1.84
CA ARG A 131 -9.86 2.96 0.81
C ARG A 131 -10.19 4.29 1.49
N ILE A 132 -9.15 5.04 1.81
CA ILE A 132 -9.26 6.36 2.44
C ILE A 132 -9.43 7.40 1.33
N LEU A 133 -10.45 8.24 1.45
CA LEU A 133 -10.75 9.30 0.49
C LEU A 133 -10.54 10.69 1.13
N PRO A 134 -10.15 11.71 0.35
CA PRO A 134 -9.76 13.02 0.89
C PRO A 134 -10.83 13.76 1.70
N PHE A 135 -12.10 13.44 1.51
CA PHE A 135 -13.21 14.02 2.27
C PHE A 135 -13.52 13.30 3.60
N MET A 136 -12.85 12.19 3.87
CA MET A 136 -13.03 11.46 5.13
C MET A 136 -12.36 12.20 6.28
N ALA A 137 -12.92 12.06 7.48
CA ALA A 137 -12.38 12.57 8.73
C ALA A 137 -12.35 11.47 9.78
N PHE A 138 -11.48 11.63 10.79
CA PHE A 138 -11.48 10.75 11.95
C PHE A 138 -12.79 10.86 12.72
N GLU A 139 -13.22 9.77 13.34
CA GLU A 139 -14.43 9.76 14.20
C GLU A 139 -14.30 10.80 15.30
N GLY A 140 -15.29 11.69 15.38
CA GLY A 140 -15.31 12.80 16.36
C GLY A 140 -14.61 14.09 15.90
N GLU A 141 -13.96 14.10 14.72
CA GLU A 141 -13.35 15.31 14.16
C GLU A 141 -14.22 15.97 13.08
N SER A 142 -13.94 17.24 12.82
CA SER A 142 -14.60 17.98 11.74
C SER A 142 -14.18 17.41 10.38
N ALA A 143 -15.13 17.29 9.44
CA ALA A 143 -14.88 16.96 8.05
C ALA A 143 -13.89 17.93 7.34
N LEU A 144 -13.66 19.10 7.92
CA LEU A 144 -12.68 20.08 7.41
C LEU A 144 -11.21 19.67 7.65
N SER A 145 -10.96 18.70 8.55
CA SER A 145 -9.59 18.21 8.80
C SER A 145 -8.98 17.52 7.58
N GLY A 146 -9.81 16.77 6.83
CA GLY A 146 -9.41 16.06 5.61
C GLY A 146 -8.17 15.17 5.77
N VAL A 147 -8.07 14.14 4.97
CA VAL A 147 -6.91 13.24 4.94
C VAL A 147 -6.41 13.10 3.50
N ASP A 148 -5.20 12.59 3.30
CA ASP A 148 -4.79 12.18 1.97
C ASP A 148 -5.53 10.91 1.56
N GLY A 149 -5.78 10.77 0.25
CA GLY A 149 -6.30 9.52 -0.31
C GLY A 149 -5.26 8.42 -0.19
N PHE A 150 -5.70 7.21 0.21
CA PHE A 150 -4.79 6.10 0.44
C PHE A 150 -5.50 4.76 0.23
N PHE A 151 -4.77 3.77 -0.22
CA PHE A 151 -5.24 2.39 -0.29
C PHE A 151 -4.34 1.48 0.55
N ILE A 152 -4.93 0.57 1.30
CA ILE A 152 -4.23 -0.43 2.09
C ILE A 152 -4.91 -1.77 1.94
N ALA A 153 -4.15 -2.81 1.63
CA ALA A 153 -4.58 -4.19 1.67
C ALA A 153 -3.61 -5.05 2.48
N ARG A 154 -4.14 -5.92 3.30
CA ARG A 154 -3.37 -6.90 4.06
C ARG A 154 -3.60 -8.28 3.48
N LEU A 155 -2.50 -9.00 3.27
CA LEU A 155 -2.47 -10.29 2.61
C LEU A 155 -1.66 -11.30 3.44
N GLY A 156 -1.95 -12.58 3.26
CA GLY A 156 -1.19 -13.67 3.84
C GLY A 156 -1.19 -14.90 2.95
N LEU A 157 -0.29 -15.84 3.18
CA LEU A 157 -0.29 -17.12 2.49
C LEU A 157 -1.19 -18.12 3.24
N ARG A 158 -1.90 -18.96 2.48
CA ARG A 158 -2.58 -20.13 3.04
C ARG A 158 -1.53 -21.17 3.47
N LYS A 159 -1.87 -21.93 4.51
CA LYS A 159 -1.11 -23.12 4.87
C LYS A 159 -1.17 -24.15 3.78
#